data_0c3b5c70fe90e7616d2108999960bf92
#
_entry.id   0c3b5c70fe90e7616d2108999960bf92
#
_cell.length_a   1.000
_cell.length_b   1.000
_cell.length_c   1.000
_cell.angle_alpha   90.00
_cell.angle_beta   90.00
_cell.angle_gamma   90.00
#
_symmetry.space_group_name_H-M   'P 1'
#
loop_
_entity.id
_entity.type
_entity.pdbx_description
1 polymer ?
#
loop_
_entity_poly.entity_id
_entity_poly.type
_entity_poly.pdbx_seq_one_letter_code
_entity_poly.pdbx_strand_id
1 'polypeptide(L)'
;HDIESSGRWVVETTADGYALHRTEENVRGVYIEATTRCNLKCPNCIRNAWDEPLGDMRSETFDCIMKSLGQLPDLREVHFGGFGEPLLHPSLPKMVKRVKSLGVRVTLITNGTLLDETMAMALFDARIDRLFVSIDSTQPRLFSERRGGADLRLVLENLKRVKALRDEEGSWKPVLGFEAVVTKSNLDDIKNLPSLASEIGGSIVLLTHLLPYDKESTRLIAYGDTGAEIPRTGGWSVMAGDYLVLGQMLLPRSKWGAHRRCNFVNYKRLVVGWDGGVSPCYALMHSYPYYIFGDRKEVNRYVIGNVNDSSLADIWNSREYLLFRAAVADFRFPSCVDCGLNCDIRQKNEDCWVNSPSCADCLWAQDIIRCP
;
A
#
# COMPACT_ATOMS: atom_id res chain seq x y z
N HIS A 1 -5.50 18.54 40.10
CA HIS A 1 -5.40 17.14 39.66
C HIS A 1 -4.26 17.07 38.68
N ASP A 2 -3.22 16.36 39.05
CA ASP A 2 -1.92 16.28 38.41
C ASP A 2 -2.03 15.78 36.97
N ILE A 3 -1.76 16.68 36.02
CA ILE A 3 -1.60 16.39 34.59
C ILE A 3 -0.15 15.88 34.31
N GLU A 4 0.58 15.47 35.33
CA GLU A 4 1.97 15.00 35.25
C GLU A 4 2.12 13.49 35.06
N SER A 5 1.24 12.79 34.39
CA SER A 5 1.54 11.42 34.03
C SER A 5 1.60 11.19 32.52
N SER A 6 2.81 11.09 32.03
CA SER A 6 3.21 10.33 30.85
C SER A 6 2.57 10.69 29.51
N GLY A 7 2.90 11.81 28.93
CA GLY A 7 2.60 12.09 27.54
C GLY A 7 2.76 13.58 27.22
N ARG A 8 3.42 13.90 26.10
CA ARG A 8 3.39 15.27 25.57
C ARG A 8 1.99 15.53 25.01
N TRP A 9 1.47 16.70 25.24
CA TRP A 9 0.23 17.19 24.65
C TRP A 9 0.55 18.22 23.58
N VAL A 10 -0.18 18.17 22.47
CA VAL A 10 -0.13 19.19 21.43
C VAL A 10 -1.45 19.95 21.44
N VAL A 11 -1.38 21.27 21.55
CA VAL A 11 -2.53 22.16 21.51
C VAL A 11 -2.79 22.59 20.08
N GLU A 12 -4.01 22.36 19.60
CA GLU A 12 -4.54 22.89 18.37
C GLU A 12 -5.50 24.04 18.70
N THR A 13 -5.34 25.19 18.03
CA THR A 13 -6.33 26.27 18.09
C THR A 13 -7.43 25.97 17.10
N THR A 14 -8.67 25.90 17.57
CA THR A 14 -9.88 25.68 16.75
C THR A 14 -10.71 26.96 16.72
N ALA A 15 -11.75 26.98 15.89
CA ALA A 15 -12.68 28.11 15.83
C ALA A 15 -13.37 28.39 17.18
N ASP A 16 -13.62 27.33 17.96
CA ASP A 16 -14.39 27.37 19.21
C ASP A 16 -13.51 27.28 20.48
N GLY A 17 -12.15 27.34 20.34
CA GLY A 17 -11.23 27.23 21.47
C GLY A 17 -9.98 26.40 21.16
N TYR A 18 -9.71 25.41 22.02
CA TYR A 18 -8.50 24.60 21.90
C TYR A 18 -8.84 23.11 21.95
N ALA A 19 -8.24 22.32 21.06
CA ALA A 19 -8.21 20.87 21.14
C ALA A 19 -6.86 20.39 21.68
N LEU A 20 -6.88 19.39 22.56
CA LEU A 20 -5.70 18.76 23.11
C LEU A 20 -5.50 17.38 22.47
N HIS A 21 -4.34 17.19 21.85
CA HIS A 21 -3.95 15.93 21.23
C HIS A 21 -2.82 15.29 22.04
N ARG A 22 -3.06 14.08 22.53
CA ARG A 22 -2.02 13.33 23.28
C ARG A 22 -1.07 12.65 22.31
N THR A 23 0.24 12.71 22.58
CA THR A 23 1.23 11.91 21.87
C THR A 23 1.09 10.44 22.25
N GLU A 24 1.18 9.54 21.29
CA GLU A 24 1.03 8.10 21.48
C GLU A 24 2.06 7.34 20.64
N GLU A 25 2.76 6.39 21.23
CA GLU A 25 3.73 5.52 20.56
C GLU A 25 3.05 4.26 19.98
N ASN A 26 1.94 4.45 19.28
CA ASN A 26 1.06 3.35 18.90
C ASN A 26 1.09 3.03 17.39
N VAL A 27 2.21 3.26 16.72
CA VAL A 27 2.42 2.80 15.34
C VAL A 27 2.29 1.28 15.29
N ARG A 28 1.36 0.80 14.44
CA ARG A 28 1.07 -0.64 14.31
C ARG A 28 1.59 -1.25 13.01
N GLY A 29 1.79 -0.42 12.00
CA GLY A 29 2.27 -0.90 10.71
C GLY A 29 3.20 0.11 10.04
N VAL A 30 4.26 -0.40 9.42
CA VAL A 30 5.20 0.40 8.65
C VAL A 30 5.32 -0.19 7.26
N TYR A 31 5.10 0.64 6.24
CA TYR A 31 5.36 0.29 4.85
C TYR A 31 6.75 0.81 4.48
N ILE A 32 7.56 -0.01 3.85
CA ILE A 32 8.92 0.33 3.45
C ILE A 32 9.04 0.16 1.94
N GLU A 33 9.35 1.26 1.26
CA GLU A 33 9.74 1.24 -0.14
C GLU A 33 11.25 1.09 -0.22
N ALA A 34 11.73 -0.14 -0.41
CA ALA A 34 13.16 -0.42 -0.46
C ALA A 34 13.84 0.13 -1.74
N THR A 35 13.07 0.27 -2.81
CA THR A 35 13.54 0.81 -4.10
C THR A 35 12.40 1.38 -4.90
N THR A 36 12.68 2.42 -5.69
CA THR A 36 11.77 2.95 -6.72
C THR A 36 12.07 2.37 -8.11
N ARG A 37 13.10 1.54 -8.26
CA ARG A 37 13.42 0.86 -9.51
C ARG A 37 12.50 -0.32 -9.74
N CYS A 38 12.21 -0.62 -11.00
CA CYS A 38 11.43 -1.78 -11.39
C CYS A 38 11.94 -2.32 -12.73
N ASN A 39 11.95 -3.63 -12.87
CA ASN A 39 12.33 -4.31 -14.11
C ASN A 39 11.19 -4.34 -15.15
N LEU A 40 9.98 -3.91 -14.78
CA LEU A 40 8.83 -3.82 -15.69
C LEU A 40 8.50 -2.36 -16.03
N LYS A 41 7.82 -2.19 -17.19
CA LYS A 41 7.28 -0.91 -17.67
C LYS A 41 5.78 -1.06 -17.93
N CYS A 42 5.04 -1.36 -16.87
CA CYS A 42 3.58 -1.53 -16.94
C CYS A 42 2.92 -0.25 -17.46
N PRO A 43 2.01 -0.31 -18.45
CA PRO A 43 1.37 0.89 -19.01
C PRO A 43 0.64 1.72 -17.98
N ASN A 44 0.05 1.08 -16.99
CA ASN A 44 -0.74 1.72 -15.94
C ASN A 44 0.06 1.96 -14.64
N CYS A 45 1.39 2.07 -14.70
CA CYS A 45 2.21 2.31 -13.53
C CYS A 45 2.39 3.80 -13.29
N ILE A 46 2.08 4.26 -12.10
CA ILE A 46 2.24 5.66 -11.66
C ILE A 46 3.64 6.21 -11.90
N ARG A 47 4.68 5.33 -11.90
CA ARG A 47 6.07 5.71 -12.21
C ARG A 47 6.26 6.30 -13.61
N ASN A 48 5.31 6.09 -14.52
CA ASN A 48 5.32 6.73 -15.83
C ASN A 48 4.95 8.23 -15.78
N ALA A 49 4.41 8.69 -14.67
CA ALA A 49 3.87 10.03 -14.49
C ALA A 49 4.64 10.89 -13.48
N TRP A 50 5.71 10.39 -12.87
CA TRP A 50 6.52 11.18 -11.93
C TRP A 50 7.93 11.44 -12.49
N ASP A 51 8.54 12.56 -12.07
CA ASP A 51 9.90 12.97 -12.45
C ASP A 51 10.90 12.84 -11.28
N GLU A 52 10.52 12.09 -10.23
CA GLU A 52 11.38 11.89 -9.07
C GLU A 52 12.54 10.93 -9.39
N PRO A 53 13.73 11.13 -8.78
CA PRO A 53 14.86 10.25 -9.01
C PRO A 53 14.56 8.83 -8.55
N LEU A 54 15.02 7.85 -9.33
CA LEU A 54 14.97 6.45 -8.94
C LEU A 54 16.15 6.10 -8.04
N GLY A 55 15.91 5.35 -6.97
CA GLY A 55 16.94 4.98 -6.03
C GLY A 55 16.66 3.69 -5.28
N ASP A 56 17.69 3.23 -4.58
CA ASP A 56 17.65 2.09 -3.68
C ASP A 56 17.96 2.57 -2.26
N MET A 57 17.28 1.99 -1.27
CA MET A 57 17.51 2.29 0.14
C MET A 57 18.92 1.90 0.55
N ARG A 58 19.66 2.84 1.12
CA ARG A 58 20.99 2.57 1.64
C ARG A 58 20.93 1.76 2.93
N SER A 59 21.99 0.98 3.21
CA SER A 59 22.12 0.20 4.45
C SER A 59 21.99 1.06 5.70
N GLU A 60 22.59 2.25 5.70
CA GLU A 60 22.55 3.19 6.83
C GLU A 60 21.12 3.66 7.10
N THR A 61 20.37 3.99 6.05
CA THR A 61 18.94 4.35 6.18
C THR A 61 18.12 3.20 6.75
N PHE A 62 18.38 1.96 6.26
CA PHE A 62 17.69 0.80 6.81
C PHE A 62 18.08 0.51 8.26
N ASP A 63 19.34 0.76 8.67
CA ASP A 63 19.77 0.66 10.06
C ASP A 63 19.04 1.64 10.97
N CYS A 64 18.82 2.89 10.52
CA CYS A 64 17.98 3.88 11.21
C CYS A 64 16.54 3.40 11.36
N ILE A 65 15.97 2.82 10.29
CA ILE A 65 14.63 2.22 10.33
C ILE A 65 14.59 1.10 11.38
N MET A 66 15.52 0.14 11.34
CA MET A 66 15.57 -0.98 12.28
C MET A 66 15.66 -0.54 13.73
N LYS A 67 16.50 0.47 14.02
CA LYS A 67 16.59 1.06 15.34
C LYS A 67 15.26 1.65 15.79
N SER A 68 14.58 2.38 14.90
CA SER A 68 13.28 2.99 15.19
C SER A 68 12.18 1.95 15.36
N LEU A 69 12.13 0.89 14.52
CA LEU A 69 11.14 -0.19 14.65
C LEU A 69 11.23 -0.90 16.00
N GLY A 70 12.46 -1.12 16.49
CA GLY A 70 12.69 -1.74 17.80
C GLY A 70 12.20 -0.89 18.99
N GLN A 71 11.89 0.39 18.77
CA GLN A 71 11.38 1.30 19.78
C GLN A 71 9.84 1.44 19.76
N LEU A 72 9.16 0.79 18.83
CA LEU A 72 7.70 0.87 18.67
C LEU A 72 6.99 -0.30 19.40
N PRO A 73 6.40 -0.08 20.58
CA PRO A 73 5.87 -1.16 21.41
C PRO A 73 4.66 -1.86 20.80
N ASP A 74 3.89 -1.16 19.98
CA ASP A 74 2.66 -1.66 19.37
C ASP A 74 2.85 -2.15 17.93
N LEU A 75 4.09 -2.18 17.42
CA LEU A 75 4.37 -2.61 16.05
C LEU A 75 3.96 -4.07 15.83
N ARG A 76 3.15 -4.32 14.81
CA ARG A 76 2.61 -5.64 14.48
C ARG A 76 3.02 -6.15 13.11
N GLU A 77 3.22 -5.22 12.18
CA GLU A 77 3.47 -5.59 10.78
C GLU A 77 4.39 -4.60 10.08
N VAL A 78 5.20 -5.12 9.17
CA VAL A 78 6.00 -4.36 8.22
C VAL A 78 5.71 -4.88 6.82
N HIS A 79 5.47 -3.96 5.88
CA HIS A 79 5.21 -4.27 4.50
C HIS A 79 6.36 -3.77 3.64
N PHE A 80 6.97 -4.66 2.85
CA PHE A 80 7.88 -4.28 1.79
C PHE A 80 7.12 -4.19 0.47
N GLY A 81 7.10 -3.02 -0.11
CA GLY A 81 6.37 -2.72 -1.34
C GLY A 81 6.72 -1.32 -1.82
N GLY A 82 5.76 -0.62 -2.37
CA GLY A 82 5.94 0.70 -2.96
C GLY A 82 5.61 0.68 -4.44
N PHE A 83 6.15 1.63 -5.18
CA PHE A 83 5.92 1.72 -6.62
C PHE A 83 7.06 1.08 -7.44
N GLY A 84 8.19 0.74 -6.82
CA GLY A 84 9.25 -0.06 -7.40
C GLY A 84 9.00 -1.57 -7.33
N GLU A 85 9.98 -2.36 -7.75
CA GLU A 85 10.00 -3.81 -7.55
C GLU A 85 10.98 -4.16 -6.42
N PRO A 86 10.47 -4.56 -5.24
CA PRO A 86 11.34 -4.80 -4.08
C PRO A 86 12.42 -5.86 -4.32
N LEU A 87 12.15 -6.88 -5.14
CA LEU A 87 13.11 -7.94 -5.46
C LEU A 87 14.32 -7.47 -6.26
N LEU A 88 14.30 -6.24 -6.80
CA LEU A 88 15.49 -5.62 -7.37
C LEU A 88 16.49 -5.15 -6.31
N HIS A 89 16.04 -4.94 -5.08
CA HIS A 89 16.96 -4.52 -4.02
C HIS A 89 17.82 -5.71 -3.55
N PRO A 90 19.16 -5.65 -3.72
CA PRO A 90 20.02 -6.82 -3.52
C PRO A 90 20.04 -7.34 -2.08
N SER A 91 19.71 -6.50 -1.12
CA SER A 91 19.69 -6.85 0.30
C SER A 91 18.29 -7.18 0.83
N LEU A 92 17.25 -7.24 -0.03
CA LEU A 92 15.88 -7.41 0.44
C LEU A 92 15.68 -8.63 1.36
N PRO A 93 16.18 -9.85 1.06
CA PRO A 93 16.01 -10.99 1.96
C PRO A 93 16.66 -10.77 3.34
N LYS A 94 17.81 -10.07 3.37
CA LYS A 94 18.48 -9.69 4.63
C LYS A 94 17.65 -8.67 5.41
N MET A 95 17.05 -7.70 4.71
CA MET A 95 16.15 -6.71 5.32
C MET A 95 14.93 -7.41 5.94
N VAL A 96 14.27 -8.31 5.19
CA VAL A 96 13.15 -9.12 5.68
C VAL A 96 13.56 -9.91 6.94
N LYS A 97 14.68 -10.61 6.90
CA LYS A 97 15.18 -11.40 8.04
C LYS A 97 15.41 -10.55 9.28
N ARG A 98 15.98 -9.35 9.12
CA ARG A 98 16.21 -8.42 10.24
C ARG A 98 14.88 -7.93 10.83
N VAL A 99 13.90 -7.57 9.99
CA VAL A 99 12.58 -7.17 10.48
C VAL A 99 11.88 -8.33 11.20
N LYS A 100 12.00 -9.55 10.67
CA LYS A 100 11.45 -10.75 11.33
C LYS A 100 12.04 -11.02 12.71
N SER A 101 13.29 -10.62 12.99
CA SER A 101 13.88 -10.75 14.33
C SER A 101 13.18 -9.91 15.41
N LEU A 102 12.36 -8.92 15.02
CA LEU A 102 11.52 -8.15 15.94
C LEU A 102 10.20 -8.87 16.32
N GLY A 103 9.93 -10.07 15.79
CA GLY A 103 8.72 -10.83 16.08
C GLY A 103 7.46 -10.33 15.35
N VAL A 104 7.60 -9.35 14.45
CA VAL A 104 6.48 -8.77 13.71
C VAL A 104 6.17 -9.56 12.43
N ARG A 105 4.97 -9.35 11.90
CA ARG A 105 4.56 -9.91 10.61
C ARG A 105 5.23 -9.14 9.47
N VAL A 106 5.75 -9.86 8.49
CA VAL A 106 6.31 -9.26 7.27
C VAL A 106 5.51 -9.68 6.04
N THR A 107 5.09 -8.68 5.28
CA THR A 107 4.41 -8.84 3.98
C THR A 107 5.32 -8.29 2.88
N LEU A 108 5.43 -9.00 1.77
CA LEU A 108 6.09 -8.55 0.55
C LEU A 108 5.09 -8.48 -0.59
N ILE A 109 5.17 -7.41 -1.36
CA ILE A 109 4.40 -7.21 -2.59
C ILE A 109 5.39 -7.14 -3.74
N THR A 110 5.19 -7.96 -4.79
CA THR A 110 6.12 -8.07 -5.91
C THR A 110 5.38 -8.32 -7.23
N ASN A 111 6.02 -8.03 -8.35
CA ASN A 111 5.53 -8.44 -9.66
C ASN A 111 5.79 -9.95 -9.94
N GLY A 112 6.57 -10.62 -9.11
CA GLY A 112 6.84 -12.06 -9.15
C GLY A 112 7.81 -12.53 -10.23
N THR A 113 8.28 -11.67 -11.13
CA THR A 113 9.16 -12.07 -12.24
C THR A 113 10.57 -12.43 -11.80
N LEU A 114 11.03 -11.87 -10.68
CA LEU A 114 12.36 -12.09 -10.10
C LEU A 114 12.34 -13.10 -8.94
N LEU A 115 11.23 -13.79 -8.73
CA LEU A 115 11.05 -14.77 -7.68
C LEU A 115 11.56 -16.14 -8.15
N ASP A 116 12.82 -16.20 -8.57
CA ASP A 116 13.49 -17.45 -8.95
C ASP A 116 13.73 -18.36 -7.73
N GLU A 117 14.32 -19.53 -7.95
CA GLU A 117 14.57 -20.52 -6.89
C GLU A 117 15.44 -19.94 -5.76
N THR A 118 16.51 -19.23 -6.10
CA THR A 118 17.41 -18.61 -5.13
C THR A 118 16.70 -17.56 -4.27
N MET A 119 15.90 -16.69 -4.90
CA MET A 119 15.14 -15.67 -4.20
C MET A 119 14.02 -16.28 -3.36
N ALA A 120 13.32 -17.28 -3.88
CA ALA A 120 12.28 -18.00 -3.16
C ALA A 120 12.83 -18.65 -1.88
N MET A 121 13.96 -19.38 -1.98
CA MET A 121 14.66 -19.96 -0.83
C MET A 121 15.09 -18.88 0.17
N ALA A 122 15.71 -17.79 -0.29
CA ALA A 122 16.18 -16.71 0.57
C ALA A 122 15.04 -16.02 1.35
N LEU A 123 13.88 -15.82 0.72
CA LEU A 123 12.69 -15.28 1.38
C LEU A 123 12.05 -16.28 2.34
N PHE A 124 12.07 -17.56 2.00
CA PHE A 124 11.61 -18.63 2.88
C PHE A 124 12.47 -18.74 4.14
N ASP A 125 13.79 -18.76 3.98
CA ASP A 125 14.76 -18.74 5.09
C ASP A 125 14.64 -17.47 5.95
N ALA A 126 14.26 -16.35 5.36
CA ALA A 126 13.96 -15.12 6.07
C ALA A 126 12.61 -15.17 6.82
N ARG A 127 11.83 -16.26 6.68
CA ARG A 127 10.54 -16.52 7.33
C ARG A 127 9.49 -15.44 7.04
N ILE A 128 9.37 -15.05 5.78
CA ILE A 128 8.33 -14.13 5.35
C ILE A 128 6.92 -14.69 5.67
N ASP A 129 5.99 -13.85 6.14
CA ASP A 129 4.66 -14.31 6.55
C ASP A 129 3.64 -14.28 5.41
N ARG A 130 3.76 -13.28 4.52
CA ARG A 130 2.82 -13.09 3.39
C ARG A 130 3.57 -12.66 2.15
N LEU A 131 3.18 -13.20 1.03
CA LEU A 131 3.71 -12.85 -0.29
C LEU A 131 2.52 -12.57 -1.22
N PHE A 132 2.37 -11.30 -1.61
CA PHE A 132 1.41 -10.88 -2.61
C PHE A 132 2.10 -10.70 -3.95
N VAL A 133 1.52 -11.28 -4.99
CA VAL A 133 2.01 -11.13 -6.36
C VAL A 133 0.97 -10.41 -7.21
N SER A 134 1.44 -9.45 -7.96
CA SER A 134 0.60 -8.61 -8.81
C SER A 134 0.15 -9.38 -10.06
N ILE A 135 -1.08 -9.88 -10.07
CA ILE A 135 -1.67 -10.64 -11.18
C ILE A 135 -3.04 -10.05 -11.55
N ASP A 136 -3.08 -9.30 -12.65
CA ASP A 136 -4.29 -8.60 -13.10
C ASP A 136 -5.19 -9.44 -14.01
N SER A 137 -4.74 -10.59 -14.49
CA SER A 137 -5.46 -11.44 -15.45
C SER A 137 -4.97 -12.88 -15.39
N THR A 138 -5.89 -13.82 -15.65
CA THR A 138 -5.57 -15.24 -15.86
C THR A 138 -5.21 -15.56 -17.31
N GLN A 139 -5.42 -14.61 -18.23
CA GLN A 139 -5.12 -14.75 -19.65
C GLN A 139 -3.69 -14.26 -19.94
N PRO A 140 -2.76 -15.12 -20.46
CA PRO A 140 -1.36 -14.76 -20.64
C PRO A 140 -1.14 -13.51 -21.48
N ARG A 141 -1.92 -13.35 -22.55
CA ARG A 141 -1.81 -12.17 -23.42
C ARG A 141 -2.20 -10.89 -22.68
N LEU A 142 -3.36 -10.87 -22.05
CA LEU A 142 -3.85 -9.71 -21.31
C LEU A 142 -2.94 -9.36 -20.13
N PHE A 143 -2.44 -10.37 -19.40
CA PHE A 143 -1.45 -10.18 -18.35
C PHE A 143 -0.19 -9.50 -18.89
N SER A 144 0.39 -10.02 -19.98
CA SER A 144 1.59 -9.46 -20.61
C SER A 144 1.38 -8.01 -21.05
N GLU A 145 0.27 -7.71 -21.70
CA GLU A 145 -0.08 -6.36 -22.14
C GLU A 145 -0.18 -5.39 -20.93
N ARG A 146 -0.73 -5.82 -19.81
CA ARG A 146 -0.91 -4.99 -18.60
C ARG A 146 0.35 -4.87 -17.75
N ARG A 147 1.21 -5.88 -17.78
CA ARG A 147 2.42 -5.98 -16.95
C ARG A 147 3.71 -5.74 -17.74
N GLY A 148 3.65 -4.91 -18.79
CA GLY A 148 4.83 -4.44 -19.52
C GLY A 148 5.67 -5.55 -20.15
N GLY A 149 5.01 -6.58 -20.69
CA GLY A 149 5.65 -7.71 -21.35
C GLY A 149 6.00 -8.90 -20.43
N ALA A 150 5.58 -8.89 -19.17
CA ALA A 150 5.83 -10.02 -18.25
C ALA A 150 5.14 -11.31 -18.73
N ASP A 151 5.78 -12.46 -18.49
CA ASP A 151 5.23 -13.79 -18.79
C ASP A 151 4.48 -14.34 -17.55
N LEU A 152 3.17 -14.53 -17.68
CA LEU A 152 2.34 -15.10 -16.62
C LEU A 152 2.81 -16.50 -16.23
N ARG A 153 3.23 -17.35 -17.20
CA ARG A 153 3.69 -18.71 -16.92
C ARG A 153 4.91 -18.72 -16.01
N LEU A 154 5.90 -17.84 -16.29
CA LEU A 154 7.08 -17.67 -15.44
C LEU A 154 6.67 -17.29 -14.01
N VAL A 155 5.75 -16.31 -13.86
CA VAL A 155 5.31 -15.87 -12.54
C VAL A 155 4.59 -17.00 -11.78
N LEU A 156 3.75 -17.78 -12.45
CA LEU A 156 3.07 -18.91 -11.84
C LEU A 156 4.03 -20.07 -11.47
N GLU A 157 5.04 -20.32 -12.30
CA GLU A 157 6.09 -21.29 -11.98
C GLU A 157 6.90 -20.86 -10.75
N ASN A 158 7.24 -19.59 -10.66
CA ASN A 158 7.90 -19.03 -9.47
C ASN A 158 7.05 -19.22 -8.20
N LEU A 159 5.75 -18.96 -8.28
CA LEU A 159 4.83 -19.17 -7.16
C LEU A 159 4.68 -20.65 -6.77
N LYS A 160 4.66 -21.56 -7.76
CA LYS A 160 4.65 -23.01 -7.50
C LYS A 160 5.91 -23.45 -6.74
N ARG A 161 7.08 -22.86 -7.00
CA ARG A 161 8.30 -23.12 -6.22
C ARG A 161 8.13 -22.71 -4.76
N VAL A 162 7.61 -21.50 -4.51
CA VAL A 162 7.35 -21.04 -3.13
C VAL A 162 6.35 -21.98 -2.44
N LYS A 163 5.30 -22.42 -3.17
CA LYS A 163 4.35 -23.41 -2.65
C LYS A 163 5.06 -24.72 -2.29
N ALA A 164 5.91 -25.24 -3.16
CA ALA A 164 6.63 -26.49 -2.92
C ALA A 164 7.51 -26.41 -1.66
N LEU A 165 8.32 -25.35 -1.49
CA LEU A 165 9.11 -25.09 -0.29
C LEU A 165 8.25 -25.07 0.98
N ARG A 166 7.10 -24.41 0.90
CA ARG A 166 6.15 -24.34 2.01
C ARG A 166 5.58 -25.70 2.38
N ASP A 167 5.19 -26.47 1.37
CA ASP A 167 4.56 -27.78 1.55
C ASP A 167 5.57 -28.82 2.06
N GLU A 168 6.83 -28.78 1.62
CA GLU A 168 7.92 -29.62 2.12
C GLU A 168 8.20 -29.40 3.61
N GLU A 169 8.06 -28.18 4.09
CA GLU A 169 8.22 -27.86 5.52
C GLU A 169 6.94 -28.06 6.34
N GLY A 170 5.86 -28.56 5.74
CA GLY A 170 4.56 -28.70 6.42
C GLY A 170 4.03 -27.38 6.96
N SER A 171 4.39 -26.23 6.33
CA SER A 171 4.08 -24.90 6.80
C SER A 171 2.86 -24.32 6.10
N TRP A 172 2.13 -23.41 6.77
CA TRP A 172 1.11 -22.58 6.16
C TRP A 172 1.64 -21.20 5.70
N LYS A 173 2.90 -20.91 6.00
CA LYS A 173 3.60 -19.66 5.62
C LYS A 173 4.68 -19.91 4.58
N PRO A 174 4.89 -18.93 3.67
CA PRO A 174 4.12 -17.70 3.53
C PRO A 174 2.69 -17.93 3.03
N VAL A 175 1.76 -17.12 3.53
CA VAL A 175 0.43 -17.01 2.92
C VAL A 175 0.59 -16.36 1.55
N LEU A 176 0.19 -17.06 0.50
CA LEU A 176 0.25 -16.55 -0.86
C LEU A 176 -1.04 -15.80 -1.23
N GLY A 177 -0.90 -14.69 -1.92
CA GLY A 177 -2.04 -13.92 -2.40
C GLY A 177 -1.77 -13.22 -3.72
N PHE A 178 -2.83 -12.82 -4.40
CA PHE A 178 -2.78 -11.97 -5.58
C PHE A 178 -3.23 -10.56 -5.21
N GLU A 179 -2.59 -9.58 -5.82
CA GLU A 179 -3.09 -8.21 -5.91
C GLU A 179 -3.42 -7.93 -7.37
N ALA A 180 -4.63 -7.47 -7.65
CA ALA A 180 -5.08 -7.20 -9.00
C ALA A 180 -5.71 -5.82 -9.13
N VAL A 181 -5.25 -5.06 -10.15
CA VAL A 181 -5.84 -3.78 -10.53
C VAL A 181 -7.00 -4.02 -11.48
N VAL A 182 -8.18 -3.63 -11.03
CA VAL A 182 -9.44 -3.76 -11.80
C VAL A 182 -9.56 -2.63 -12.80
N THR A 183 -9.84 -3.01 -14.05
CA THR A 183 -10.15 -2.09 -15.15
C THR A 183 -11.26 -2.67 -16.01
N LYS A 184 -11.82 -1.87 -16.90
CA LYS A 184 -12.81 -2.37 -17.88
C LYS A 184 -12.29 -3.52 -18.72
N SER A 185 -10.98 -3.58 -19.01
CA SER A 185 -10.41 -4.60 -19.90
C SER A 185 -10.24 -5.98 -19.24
N ASN A 186 -10.22 -6.07 -17.90
CA ASN A 186 -10.08 -7.35 -17.20
C ASN A 186 -11.27 -7.69 -16.28
N LEU A 187 -12.34 -6.90 -16.33
CA LEU A 187 -13.47 -7.05 -15.42
C LEU A 187 -14.10 -8.46 -15.50
N ASP A 188 -14.24 -9.01 -16.70
CA ASP A 188 -14.79 -10.34 -16.92
C ASP A 188 -13.84 -11.49 -16.49
N ASP A 189 -12.54 -11.22 -16.45
CA ASP A 189 -11.52 -12.21 -16.13
C ASP A 189 -11.23 -12.31 -14.63
N ILE A 190 -11.49 -11.24 -13.87
CA ILE A 190 -11.23 -11.17 -12.43
C ILE A 190 -11.91 -12.31 -11.65
N LYS A 191 -13.08 -12.75 -12.07
CA LYS A 191 -13.81 -13.87 -11.46
C LYS A 191 -13.03 -15.21 -11.50
N ASN A 192 -12.03 -15.33 -12.37
CA ASN A 192 -11.19 -16.51 -12.54
C ASN A 192 -9.96 -16.51 -11.61
N LEU A 193 -9.60 -15.34 -11.03
CA LEU A 193 -8.44 -15.21 -10.14
C LEU A 193 -8.49 -16.13 -8.91
N PRO A 194 -9.64 -16.38 -8.26
CA PRO A 194 -9.72 -17.33 -7.16
C PRO A 194 -9.31 -18.75 -7.54
N SER A 195 -9.74 -19.23 -8.72
CA SER A 195 -9.35 -20.56 -9.21
C SER A 195 -7.85 -20.63 -9.45
N LEU A 196 -7.28 -19.63 -10.13
CA LEU A 196 -5.84 -19.54 -10.35
C LEU A 196 -5.05 -19.42 -9.02
N ALA A 197 -5.54 -18.65 -8.05
CA ALA A 197 -4.94 -18.56 -6.72
C ALA A 197 -4.95 -19.95 -6.03
N SER A 198 -6.05 -20.67 -6.09
CA SER A 198 -6.16 -22.01 -5.52
C SER A 198 -5.14 -22.99 -6.11
N GLU A 199 -4.92 -22.96 -7.42
CA GLU A 199 -3.94 -23.83 -8.11
C GLU A 199 -2.51 -23.66 -7.59
N ILE A 200 -2.14 -22.43 -7.23
CA ILE A 200 -0.81 -22.12 -6.68
C ILE A 200 -0.79 -22.11 -5.14
N GLY A 201 -1.83 -22.59 -4.48
CA GLY A 201 -1.94 -22.60 -3.03
C GLY A 201 -2.09 -21.21 -2.39
N GLY A 202 -2.59 -20.24 -3.15
CA GLY A 202 -2.90 -18.90 -2.68
C GLY A 202 -4.31 -18.84 -2.07
N SER A 203 -4.47 -18.03 -1.02
CA SER A 203 -5.71 -17.92 -0.26
C SER A 203 -6.31 -16.51 -0.20
N ILE A 204 -5.64 -15.53 -0.79
CA ILE A 204 -6.11 -14.15 -0.78
C ILE A 204 -6.06 -13.59 -2.19
N VAL A 205 -7.16 -12.95 -2.62
CA VAL A 205 -7.18 -12.10 -3.82
C VAL A 205 -7.62 -10.71 -3.38
N LEU A 206 -6.70 -9.75 -3.42
CA LEU A 206 -6.95 -8.35 -3.13
C LEU A 206 -7.21 -7.61 -4.43
N LEU A 207 -8.40 -7.04 -4.55
CA LEU A 207 -8.76 -6.19 -5.68
C LEU A 207 -8.64 -4.72 -5.31
N THR A 208 -8.02 -3.95 -6.20
CA THR A 208 -7.97 -2.50 -6.16
C THR A 208 -8.36 -1.94 -7.53
N HIS A 209 -8.93 -0.74 -7.57
CA HIS A 209 -9.18 -0.11 -8.84
C HIS A 209 -7.93 0.60 -9.39
N LEU A 210 -7.97 0.89 -10.68
CA LEU A 210 -6.95 1.66 -11.36
C LEU A 210 -6.88 3.10 -10.81
N LEU A 211 -5.68 3.57 -10.49
CA LEU A 211 -5.39 4.98 -10.30
C LEU A 211 -5.02 5.60 -11.66
N PRO A 212 -5.88 6.39 -12.27
CA PRO A 212 -5.61 6.97 -13.58
C PRO A 212 -4.70 8.21 -13.44
N TYR A 213 -3.47 8.15 -13.94
CA TYR A 213 -2.50 9.25 -13.89
C TYR A 213 -2.33 9.99 -15.22
N ASP A 214 -3.01 9.52 -16.27
CA ASP A 214 -3.13 10.24 -17.54
C ASP A 214 -4.58 10.22 -18.03
N LYS A 215 -4.87 11.04 -19.04
CA LYS A 215 -6.21 11.16 -19.61
C LYS A 215 -6.68 9.89 -20.34
N GLU A 216 -5.75 9.11 -20.88
CA GLU A 216 -6.08 7.88 -21.58
C GLU A 216 -6.49 6.78 -20.61
N SER A 217 -5.77 6.63 -19.51
CA SER A 217 -6.08 5.65 -18.46
C SER A 217 -7.44 5.89 -17.80
N THR A 218 -8.00 7.11 -17.87
CA THR A 218 -9.37 7.38 -17.38
C THR A 218 -10.44 6.57 -18.11
N ARG A 219 -10.18 6.18 -19.36
CA ARG A 219 -11.11 5.34 -20.15
C ARG A 219 -11.18 3.91 -19.65
N LEU A 220 -10.16 3.47 -18.92
CA LEU A 220 -10.02 2.11 -18.40
C LEU A 220 -10.62 1.95 -17.01
N ILE A 221 -11.01 3.02 -16.32
CA ILE A 221 -11.58 2.92 -14.97
C ILE A 221 -12.88 2.12 -14.99
N ALA A 222 -13.00 1.19 -14.02
CA ALA A 222 -14.17 0.31 -13.86
C ALA A 222 -15.03 0.72 -12.65
N TYR A 223 -14.86 1.94 -12.16
CA TYR A 223 -15.66 2.53 -11.09
C TYR A 223 -16.26 3.85 -11.56
N GLY A 224 -17.35 4.25 -10.95
CA GLY A 224 -18.05 5.51 -11.20
C GLY A 224 -18.68 6.04 -9.93
N ASP A 225 -19.46 7.11 -10.04
CA ASP A 225 -20.25 7.72 -8.97
C ASP A 225 -21.33 6.76 -8.40
N THR A 226 -21.76 5.77 -9.18
CA THR A 226 -22.70 4.72 -8.76
C THR A 226 -22.03 3.44 -8.25
N GLY A 227 -20.70 3.39 -8.20
CA GLY A 227 -19.91 2.21 -7.88
C GLY A 227 -19.67 1.28 -9.08
N ALA A 228 -18.70 0.37 -8.96
CA ALA A 228 -18.49 -0.69 -9.95
C ALA A 228 -19.07 -1.99 -9.42
N GLU A 229 -19.82 -2.68 -10.25
CA GLU A 229 -20.25 -4.04 -9.98
C GLU A 229 -19.07 -5.00 -10.29
N ILE A 230 -18.22 -5.23 -9.28
CA ILE A 230 -17.23 -6.29 -9.38
C ILE A 230 -17.96 -7.61 -9.11
N PRO A 231 -17.83 -8.60 -10.02
CA PRO A 231 -18.47 -9.90 -9.81
C PRO A 231 -18.07 -10.50 -8.47
N ARG A 232 -19.04 -10.83 -7.63
CA ARG A 232 -18.79 -11.57 -6.40
C ARG A 232 -18.50 -13.02 -6.74
N THR A 233 -17.38 -13.54 -6.25
CA THR A 233 -17.07 -14.96 -6.30
C THR A 233 -17.30 -15.58 -4.94
N GLY A 234 -17.63 -16.87 -4.92
CA GLY A 234 -17.71 -17.65 -3.69
C GLY A 234 -16.35 -17.76 -3.01
N GLY A 235 -16.36 -18.15 -1.73
CA GLY A 235 -15.14 -18.55 -1.03
C GLY A 235 -14.52 -19.81 -1.66
N TRP A 236 -13.22 -20.01 -1.46
CA TRP A 236 -12.52 -21.24 -1.82
C TRP A 236 -11.63 -21.69 -0.66
N SER A 237 -11.14 -22.91 -0.76
CA SER A 237 -10.18 -23.44 0.21
C SER A 237 -8.96 -24.00 -0.52
N VAL A 238 -7.81 -23.87 0.12
CA VAL A 238 -6.53 -24.37 -0.39
C VAL A 238 -5.78 -25.11 0.71
N MET A 239 -4.98 -26.10 0.32
CA MET A 239 -3.99 -26.67 1.21
C MET A 239 -2.74 -25.76 1.21
N ALA A 240 -2.28 -25.43 2.38
CA ALA A 240 -1.06 -24.66 2.62
C ALA A 240 -0.21 -25.44 3.62
N GLY A 241 0.74 -26.23 3.13
CA GLY A 241 1.35 -27.28 3.92
C GLY A 241 0.28 -28.28 4.38
N ASP A 242 0.27 -28.61 5.66
CA ASP A 242 -0.73 -29.51 6.29
C ASP A 242 -2.03 -28.79 6.71
N TYR A 243 -2.16 -27.50 6.41
CA TYR A 243 -3.31 -26.70 6.83
C TYR A 243 -4.30 -26.45 5.72
N LEU A 244 -5.59 -26.59 6.05
CA LEU A 244 -6.68 -26.12 5.19
C LEU A 244 -6.94 -24.63 5.45
N VAL A 245 -6.72 -23.78 4.44
CA VAL A 245 -6.91 -22.34 4.52
C VAL A 245 -8.11 -21.92 3.67
N LEU A 246 -8.99 -21.11 4.23
CA LEU A 246 -10.11 -20.53 3.51
C LEU A 246 -9.67 -19.34 2.69
N GLY A 247 -9.96 -19.34 1.40
CA GLY A 247 -9.66 -18.25 0.50
C GLY A 247 -10.63 -17.11 0.65
N GLN A 248 -10.13 -15.88 0.45
CA GLN A 248 -10.88 -14.63 0.53
C GLN A 248 -10.64 -13.76 -0.70
N MET A 249 -11.72 -13.19 -1.24
CA MET A 249 -11.65 -12.08 -2.18
C MET A 249 -11.99 -10.78 -1.46
N LEU A 250 -11.04 -9.85 -1.44
CA LEU A 250 -11.18 -8.54 -0.80
C LEU A 250 -11.52 -7.49 -1.86
N LEU A 251 -12.75 -7.00 -1.85
CA LEU A 251 -13.30 -6.08 -2.84
C LEU A 251 -13.20 -4.62 -2.37
N PRO A 252 -12.95 -3.65 -3.27
CA PRO A 252 -13.19 -2.24 -2.99
C PRO A 252 -14.65 -2.00 -2.61
N ARG A 253 -14.89 -1.05 -1.68
CA ARG A 253 -16.24 -0.80 -1.16
C ARG A 253 -16.87 0.48 -1.67
N SER A 254 -16.09 1.35 -2.31
CA SER A 254 -16.52 2.64 -2.85
C SER A 254 -17.35 3.44 -1.83
N LYS A 255 -16.65 4.10 -0.90
CA LYS A 255 -17.27 4.90 0.17
C LYS A 255 -17.34 6.35 -0.24
N TRP A 256 -18.50 6.93 -0.15
CA TRP A 256 -18.78 8.32 -0.51
C TRP A 256 -19.18 9.17 0.71
N GLY A 257 -19.06 10.48 0.58
CA GLY A 257 -19.50 11.44 1.59
C GLY A 257 -18.94 11.15 2.99
N ALA A 258 -19.79 11.08 3.99
CA ALA A 258 -19.44 10.85 5.40
C ALA A 258 -18.88 9.45 5.71
N HIS A 259 -18.95 8.52 4.77
CA HIS A 259 -18.43 7.16 4.96
C HIS A 259 -16.93 7.01 4.64
N ARG A 260 -16.29 8.07 4.15
CA ARG A 260 -14.84 8.09 3.87
C ARG A 260 -14.03 7.82 5.13
N ARG A 261 -13.01 6.97 5.02
CA ARG A 261 -12.12 6.64 6.16
C ARG A 261 -10.72 6.28 5.66
N CYS A 262 -9.72 6.91 6.21
CA CYS A 262 -8.33 6.60 5.89
C CYS A 262 -7.86 5.36 6.65
N ASN A 263 -7.54 4.28 5.93
CA ASN A 263 -7.02 3.05 6.54
C ASN A 263 -5.62 3.25 7.16
N PHE A 264 -4.77 4.13 6.61
CA PHE A 264 -3.45 4.42 7.18
C PHE A 264 -3.59 5.01 8.59
N VAL A 265 -4.42 6.02 8.77
CA VAL A 265 -4.65 6.64 10.07
C VAL A 265 -5.40 5.70 11.02
N ASN A 266 -6.46 5.04 10.56
CA ASN A 266 -7.27 4.15 11.40
C ASN A 266 -6.50 2.94 11.92
N TYR A 267 -5.60 2.37 11.09
CA TYR A 267 -4.75 1.24 11.48
C TYR A 267 -3.39 1.67 12.01
N LYS A 268 -3.17 2.98 12.23
CA LYS A 268 -1.93 3.55 12.78
C LYS A 268 -0.70 3.13 12.00
N ARG A 269 -0.76 3.38 10.70
CA ARG A 269 0.28 3.02 9.72
C ARG A 269 0.96 4.27 9.17
N LEU A 270 2.21 4.11 8.76
CA LEU A 270 2.99 5.12 8.04
C LEU A 270 3.83 4.47 6.93
N VAL A 271 4.41 5.29 6.09
CA VAL A 271 5.24 4.84 4.96
C VAL A 271 6.63 5.44 5.07
N VAL A 272 7.67 4.66 4.79
CA VAL A 272 9.06 5.11 4.70
C VAL A 272 9.56 4.88 3.29
N GLY A 273 9.93 5.95 2.60
CA GLY A 273 10.52 5.90 1.26
C GLY A 273 11.97 5.41 1.25
N TRP A 274 12.48 5.07 0.09
CA TRP A 274 13.85 4.59 -0.13
C TRP A 274 14.94 5.55 0.37
N ASP A 275 14.65 6.83 0.43
CA ASP A 275 15.52 7.91 0.91
C ASP A 275 15.40 8.19 2.41
N GLY A 276 14.56 7.43 3.10
CA GLY A 276 14.27 7.60 4.53
C GLY A 276 13.15 8.59 4.85
N GLY A 277 12.56 9.24 3.85
CA GLY A 277 11.44 10.17 4.05
C GLY A 277 10.21 9.45 4.58
N VAL A 278 9.58 10.00 5.62
CA VAL A 278 8.37 9.45 6.26
C VAL A 278 7.15 10.20 5.77
N SER A 279 6.25 9.48 5.12
CA SER A 279 4.97 9.99 4.62
C SER A 279 3.80 9.33 5.35
N PRO A 280 2.65 10.01 5.51
CA PRO A 280 1.52 9.47 6.25
C PRO A 280 0.80 8.31 5.53
N CYS A 281 0.96 8.19 4.21
CA CYS A 281 0.32 7.15 3.40
C CYS A 281 0.97 7.01 2.02
N TYR A 282 0.60 5.98 1.28
CA TYR A 282 1.02 5.76 -0.10
C TYR A 282 0.65 6.91 -1.05
N ALA A 283 -0.54 7.48 -0.89
CA ALA A 283 -1.01 8.55 -1.77
C ALA A 283 -0.12 9.81 -1.74
N LEU A 284 0.60 10.03 -0.64
CA LEU A 284 1.44 11.21 -0.42
C LEU A 284 2.94 10.91 -0.45
N MET A 285 3.32 9.68 -0.80
CA MET A 285 4.72 9.25 -0.78
C MET A 285 5.56 9.83 -1.92
N HIS A 286 4.93 10.11 -3.07
CA HIS A 286 5.54 10.66 -4.28
C HIS A 286 4.68 11.77 -4.88
N SER A 287 5.28 12.56 -5.78
CA SER A 287 4.58 13.59 -6.56
C SER A 287 4.13 13.01 -7.90
N TYR A 288 2.86 13.18 -8.23
CA TYR A 288 2.29 12.69 -9.47
C TYR A 288 0.95 13.35 -9.80
N PRO A 289 0.60 13.48 -11.08
CA PRO A 289 -0.76 13.80 -11.48
C PRO A 289 -1.65 12.55 -11.43
N TYR A 290 -2.93 12.73 -11.14
CA TYR A 290 -3.94 11.71 -11.37
C TYR A 290 -5.30 12.36 -11.70
N TYR A 291 -6.25 11.53 -12.10
CA TYR A 291 -7.57 12.01 -12.51
C TYR A 291 -8.65 11.43 -11.62
N ILE A 292 -9.57 12.28 -11.16
CA ILE A 292 -10.75 11.89 -10.40
C ILE A 292 -11.98 12.32 -11.18
N PHE A 293 -12.77 11.35 -11.66
CA PHE A 293 -14.00 11.60 -12.43
C PHE A 293 -13.85 12.61 -13.59
N GLY A 294 -12.67 12.60 -14.21
CA GLY A 294 -12.36 13.49 -15.34
C GLY A 294 -11.54 14.73 -14.98
N ASP A 295 -11.49 15.11 -13.72
CA ASP A 295 -10.69 16.25 -13.24
C ASP A 295 -9.27 15.83 -12.93
N ARG A 296 -8.31 16.60 -13.47
CA ARG A 296 -6.89 16.41 -13.18
C ARG A 296 -6.54 16.99 -11.82
N LYS A 297 -5.78 16.21 -11.03
CA LYS A 297 -5.23 16.62 -9.76
C LYS A 297 -3.72 16.40 -9.72
N GLU A 298 -2.99 17.32 -9.10
CA GLU A 298 -1.59 17.14 -8.74
C GLU A 298 -1.49 16.71 -7.28
N VAL A 299 -0.73 15.67 -7.02
CA VAL A 299 -0.28 15.30 -5.67
C VAL A 299 1.16 15.70 -5.53
N ASN A 300 1.47 16.49 -4.52
CA ASN A 300 2.84 16.77 -4.13
C ASN A 300 3.26 15.80 -3.03
N ARG A 301 4.46 15.28 -3.14
CA ARG A 301 5.06 14.47 -2.09
C ARG A 301 5.00 15.21 -0.75
N TYR A 302 4.52 14.53 0.28
CA TYR A 302 4.43 15.11 1.62
C TYR A 302 5.22 14.26 2.60
N VAL A 303 6.37 14.77 3.01
CA VAL A 303 7.32 14.15 3.94
C VAL A 303 7.31 14.94 5.25
N ILE A 304 6.91 14.27 6.34
CA ILE A 304 6.78 14.87 7.67
C ILE A 304 8.12 14.86 8.41
N GLY A 305 9.00 13.96 8.07
CA GLY A 305 10.34 13.86 8.65
C GLY A 305 11.16 12.78 7.92
N ASN A 306 12.41 12.59 8.35
CA ASN A 306 13.30 11.59 7.77
C ASN A 306 13.89 10.71 8.86
N VAL A 307 13.90 9.39 8.66
CA VAL A 307 14.43 8.41 9.65
C VAL A 307 15.95 8.54 9.86
N ASN A 308 16.66 9.19 8.94
CA ASN A 308 18.08 9.45 9.09
C ASN A 308 18.34 10.57 10.11
N ASP A 309 17.35 11.41 10.39
CA ASP A 309 17.48 12.58 11.29
C ASP A 309 16.78 12.37 12.62
N SER A 310 15.65 11.61 12.63
CA SER A 310 14.80 11.44 13.81
C SER A 310 14.19 10.06 13.85
N SER A 311 13.85 9.54 15.05
CA SER A 311 13.18 8.25 15.17
C SER A 311 11.76 8.28 14.59
N LEU A 312 11.23 7.12 14.19
CA LEU A 312 9.83 7.00 13.77
C LEU A 312 8.85 7.42 14.88
N ALA A 313 9.20 7.20 16.15
CA ALA A 313 8.38 7.62 17.28
C ALA A 313 8.33 9.15 17.41
N ASP A 314 9.47 9.84 17.23
CA ASP A 314 9.54 11.30 17.27
C ASP A 314 8.77 11.91 16.09
N ILE A 315 8.96 11.37 14.87
CA ILE A 315 8.23 11.83 13.68
C ILE A 315 6.73 11.61 13.87
N TRP A 316 6.29 10.43 14.32
CA TRP A 316 4.89 10.10 14.58
C TRP A 316 4.25 11.06 15.59
N ASN A 317 5.01 11.49 16.60
CA ASN A 317 4.58 12.39 17.67
C ASN A 317 4.92 13.88 17.40
N SER A 318 5.43 14.20 16.22
CA SER A 318 5.60 15.59 15.82
C SER A 318 4.26 16.31 15.79
N ARG A 319 4.27 17.64 16.09
CA ARG A 319 3.06 18.45 16.04
C ARG A 319 2.35 18.34 14.68
N GLU A 320 3.12 18.43 13.62
CA GLU A 320 2.61 18.36 12.25
C GLU A 320 1.87 17.05 11.97
N TYR A 321 2.49 15.91 12.31
CA TYR A 321 1.86 14.60 12.07
C TYR A 321 0.65 14.36 12.97
N LEU A 322 0.69 14.81 14.22
CA LEU A 322 -0.46 14.71 15.12
C LEU A 322 -1.67 15.46 14.57
N LEU A 323 -1.49 16.71 14.14
CA LEU A 323 -2.56 17.54 13.59
C LEU A 323 -3.10 16.95 12.28
N PHE A 324 -2.21 16.46 11.41
CA PHE A 324 -2.63 15.76 10.19
C PHE A 324 -3.51 14.54 10.52
N ARG A 325 -3.06 13.67 11.44
CA ARG A 325 -3.83 12.49 11.83
C ARG A 325 -5.18 12.85 12.46
N ALA A 326 -5.22 13.89 13.30
CA ALA A 326 -6.46 14.37 13.90
C ALA A 326 -7.44 14.86 12.82
N ALA A 327 -6.97 15.67 11.87
CA ALA A 327 -7.79 16.15 10.76
C ALA A 327 -8.35 14.98 9.92
N VAL A 328 -7.53 13.94 9.67
CA VAL A 328 -7.93 12.76 8.88
C VAL A 328 -8.84 11.82 9.68
N ALA A 329 -8.61 11.66 10.98
CA ALA A 329 -9.46 10.79 11.82
C ALA A 329 -10.90 11.29 11.89
N ASP A 330 -11.09 12.60 12.05
CA ASP A 330 -12.40 13.26 12.05
C ASP A 330 -12.90 13.58 10.64
N PHE A 331 -12.09 13.30 9.64
CA PHE A 331 -12.27 13.62 8.21
C PHE A 331 -12.67 15.09 7.97
N ARG A 332 -11.90 16.03 8.56
CA ARG A 332 -12.09 17.48 8.45
C ARG A 332 -11.68 18.01 7.07
N PHE A 333 -12.33 17.47 6.03
CA PHE A 333 -12.11 17.80 4.62
C PHE A 333 -13.44 17.94 3.91
N PRO A 334 -13.56 18.88 2.94
CA PRO A 334 -14.77 19.02 2.15
C PRO A 334 -15.07 17.76 1.31
N SER A 335 -16.30 17.59 0.85
CA SER A 335 -16.65 16.50 -0.06
C SER A 335 -16.44 16.96 -1.51
N CYS A 336 -15.18 17.02 -1.95
CA CYS A 336 -14.84 17.49 -3.28
C CYS A 336 -15.39 16.59 -4.40
N VAL A 337 -15.55 15.29 -4.12
CA VAL A 337 -16.10 14.33 -5.09
C VAL A 337 -17.55 14.61 -5.42
N ASP A 338 -18.33 15.02 -4.39
CA ASP A 338 -19.76 15.33 -4.52
C ASP A 338 -20.01 16.82 -4.83
N CYS A 339 -18.93 17.61 -4.95
CA CYS A 339 -19.01 19.04 -5.19
C CYS A 339 -19.10 19.32 -6.70
N GLY A 340 -20.21 19.86 -7.14
CA GLY A 340 -20.42 20.25 -8.54
C GLY A 340 -19.66 21.52 -8.98
N LEU A 341 -18.81 22.10 -8.12
CA LEU A 341 -18.04 23.30 -8.44
C LEU A 341 -16.71 22.89 -9.10
N ASN A 342 -16.44 23.45 -10.27
CA ASN A 342 -15.13 23.35 -10.89
C ASN A 342 -14.15 24.24 -10.12
N CYS A 343 -13.23 23.63 -9.36
CA CYS A 343 -12.38 24.34 -8.41
C CYS A 343 -10.90 24.13 -8.76
N ASP A 344 -10.22 25.18 -9.17
CA ASP A 344 -8.79 25.16 -9.52
C ASP A 344 -7.88 24.79 -8.34
N ILE A 345 -8.36 24.97 -7.09
CA ILE A 345 -7.62 24.61 -5.87
C ILE A 345 -7.36 23.09 -5.81
N ARG A 346 -8.28 22.27 -6.27
CA ARG A 346 -8.12 20.80 -6.35
C ARG A 346 -6.88 20.38 -7.14
N GLN A 347 -6.49 21.15 -8.13
CA GLN A 347 -5.33 20.85 -8.98
C GLN A 347 -4.00 20.92 -8.21
N LYS A 348 -3.96 21.61 -7.05
CA LYS A 348 -2.75 21.84 -6.25
C LYS A 348 -2.65 20.97 -4.99
N ASN A 349 -3.44 19.91 -4.87
CA ASN A 349 -3.55 19.09 -3.65
C ASN A 349 -4.00 19.89 -2.41
N GLU A 350 -4.80 20.92 -2.63
CA GLU A 350 -5.41 21.77 -1.61
C GLU A 350 -6.93 21.66 -1.68
N ASP A 351 -7.65 22.17 -0.70
CA ASP A 351 -9.10 22.26 -0.71
C ASP A 351 -9.61 23.64 -0.25
N CYS A 352 -10.91 23.89 -0.40
CA CYS A 352 -11.52 25.17 -0.05
C CYS A 352 -11.58 25.44 1.46
N TRP A 353 -11.22 24.47 2.30
CA TRP A 353 -11.06 24.65 3.75
C TRP A 353 -9.59 24.89 4.12
N VAL A 354 -8.72 25.16 3.11
CA VAL A 354 -7.32 25.50 3.26
C VAL A 354 -6.46 24.32 3.79
N ASN A 355 -6.94 23.09 3.66
CA ASN A 355 -6.08 21.94 3.96
C ASN A 355 -5.04 21.73 2.85
N SER A 356 -3.78 21.55 3.24
CA SER A 356 -2.66 21.20 2.36
C SER A 356 -1.69 20.27 3.13
N PRO A 357 -1.57 18.98 2.76
CA PRO A 357 -2.26 18.29 1.68
C PRO A 357 -3.73 18.01 2.00
N SER A 358 -4.59 18.00 0.97
CA SER A 358 -6.01 17.66 1.13
C SER A 358 -6.28 16.17 0.91
N CYS A 359 -7.11 15.58 1.78
CA CYS A 359 -7.68 14.24 1.62
C CYS A 359 -9.12 14.25 1.12
N ALA A 360 -9.64 15.40 0.70
CA ALA A 360 -11.04 15.62 0.35
C ALA A 360 -11.58 14.69 -0.75
N ASP A 361 -10.75 14.38 -1.74
CA ASP A 361 -11.06 13.50 -2.87
C ASP A 361 -10.14 12.28 -2.97
N CYS A 362 -9.53 11.89 -1.85
CA CYS A 362 -8.59 10.78 -1.79
C CYS A 362 -9.27 9.43 -2.10
N LEU A 363 -8.82 8.76 -3.18
CA LEU A 363 -9.38 7.47 -3.61
C LEU A 363 -9.11 6.32 -2.60
N TRP A 364 -8.08 6.43 -1.76
CA TRP A 364 -7.82 5.48 -0.66
C TRP A 364 -8.82 5.68 0.48
N ALA A 365 -9.15 6.92 0.83
CA ALA A 365 -10.17 7.21 1.85
C ALA A 365 -11.57 6.77 1.41
N GLN A 366 -11.81 6.76 0.10
CA GLN A 366 -13.04 6.27 -0.51
C GLN A 366 -13.06 4.74 -0.65
N ASP A 367 -11.98 4.03 -0.29
CA ASP A 367 -11.82 2.58 -0.45
C ASP A 367 -11.99 2.11 -1.92
N ILE A 368 -11.63 2.97 -2.87
CA ILE A 368 -11.56 2.68 -4.30
C ILE A 368 -10.19 2.10 -4.60
N ILE A 369 -9.13 2.75 -4.13
CA ILE A 369 -7.76 2.23 -4.16
C ILE A 369 -7.46 1.56 -2.83
N ARG A 370 -6.82 0.39 -2.88
CA ARG A 370 -6.46 -0.41 -1.69
C ARG A 370 -5.00 -0.81 -1.77
N CYS A 371 -4.40 -0.98 -0.59
CA CYS A 371 -3.07 -1.57 -0.42
C CYS A 371 -3.20 -2.78 0.51
N PRO A 372 -2.38 -3.81 0.34
CA PRO A 372 -2.31 -4.98 1.21
C PRO A 372 -2.06 -4.68 2.68
#